data_db95b7be6a6d438fb27e277a5c456ffc
#
_entry.id   db95b7be6a6d438fb27e277a5c456ffc
#
_cell.length_a   1.000
_cell.length_b   1.000
_cell.length_c   1.000
_cell.angle_alpha   90.00
_cell.angle_beta   90.00
_cell.angle_gamma   90.00
#
_symmetry.space_group_name_H-M   'P 1'
#
loop_
_entity.id
_entity.type
_entity.pdbx_description
1 polymer ?
#
loop_
_entity_poly.entity_id
_entity_poly.type
_entity_poly.pdbx_seq_one_letter_code
_entity_poly.pdbx_strand_id
1 'polypeptide(L)'
;DEKDSCIDIVLGNNRKKDLVSVLEEFFEKQETGTGAGIEELADIQHTQEYERMYLTNPQEHTRAYIKVQDGCNQFCSYCIIPYARGRVRSRDKEDVLREVETLSRNGYQEIVLTGIHLSSYGIDFKEKKEDLLSLILSVHEIDGVKRIRLGSLEPRIVTEEFAETLSKLPKICPHFHLSMQSGCDATLKRMNRRYDTAEYEAGCDLLRKYFTHHAITTDVIVGFPGETEEEFKITEEYLKKIHFYEMHIFKYSVREGTKAAVMPDQVPEQKKTERSNILLSLEKKMSEEFRNYYVGKEKTALLEEELVVDGKTYFTG
;
A
#
# COMPACT_ATOMS: atom_id res chain seq x y z
N ASP A 1 -24.61 -0.26 9.45
CA ASP A 1 -25.67 -0.58 8.52
C ASP A 1 -27.01 -0.40 9.25
N GLU A 2 -27.73 0.69 9.00
CA GLU A 2 -28.99 1.09 9.65
C GLU A 2 -30.09 0.00 9.64
N LYS A 3 -29.85 -1.08 8.92
CA LYS A 3 -30.84 -2.16 8.74
C LYS A 3 -30.52 -3.43 9.50
N ASP A 4 -29.35 -3.51 10.15
CA ASP A 4 -28.96 -4.70 10.90
C ASP A 4 -29.17 -4.47 12.40
N SER A 5 -30.17 -5.12 12.94
CA SER A 5 -30.53 -5.02 14.36
C SER A 5 -29.49 -5.61 15.32
N CYS A 6 -28.45 -6.22 14.81
CA CYS A 6 -27.34 -6.77 15.60
C CYS A 6 -26.17 -5.77 15.76
N ILE A 7 -26.25 -4.58 15.14
CA ILE A 7 -25.23 -3.55 15.22
C ILE A 7 -25.72 -2.42 16.12
N ASP A 8 -25.07 -2.24 17.24
CA ASP A 8 -25.40 -1.21 18.22
C ASP A 8 -24.60 0.08 18.03
N ILE A 9 -23.35 -0.02 17.50
CA ILE A 9 -22.46 1.12 17.34
C ILE A 9 -21.83 1.10 15.95
N VAL A 10 -21.91 2.24 15.25
CA VAL A 10 -21.22 2.46 13.96
C VAL A 10 -20.29 3.66 14.10
N LEU A 11 -18.98 3.42 13.91
CA LEU A 11 -17.97 4.45 13.88
C LEU A 11 -17.40 4.60 12.45
N GLY A 12 -17.51 5.79 11.91
CA GLY A 12 -16.95 6.12 10.61
C GLY A 12 -15.41 6.26 10.61
N ASN A 13 -14.84 6.28 9.42
CA ASN A 13 -13.44 6.67 9.25
C ASN A 13 -13.21 8.08 9.79
N ASN A 14 -12.04 8.32 10.39
CA ASN A 14 -11.67 9.56 11.07
C ASN A 14 -12.41 9.82 12.40
N ARG A 15 -13.07 8.79 12.98
CA ARG A 15 -13.71 8.83 14.30
C ARG A 15 -13.25 7.70 15.22
N LYS A 16 -12.23 6.91 14.82
CA LYS A 16 -11.75 5.75 15.61
C LYS A 16 -11.12 6.16 16.94
N LYS A 17 -10.55 7.36 17.01
CA LYS A 17 -10.01 7.94 18.24
C LYS A 17 -11.09 8.11 19.33
N ASP A 18 -12.36 8.24 18.92
CA ASP A 18 -13.49 8.48 19.82
C ASP A 18 -14.12 7.17 20.33
N LEU A 19 -13.57 5.99 19.96
CA LEU A 19 -14.13 4.67 20.29
C LEU A 19 -14.43 4.51 21.79
N VAL A 20 -13.50 4.90 22.66
CA VAL A 20 -13.66 4.73 24.12
C VAL A 20 -14.81 5.57 24.63
N SER A 21 -14.87 6.86 24.28
CA SER A 21 -15.94 7.76 24.72
C SER A 21 -17.32 7.35 24.18
N VAL A 22 -17.36 6.80 22.95
CA VAL A 22 -18.63 6.30 22.37
C VAL A 22 -19.09 5.03 23.06
N LEU A 23 -18.16 4.14 23.46
CA LEU A 23 -18.51 2.96 24.25
C LEU A 23 -19.02 3.34 25.65
N GLU A 24 -18.36 4.29 26.33
CA GLU A 24 -18.80 4.80 27.64
C GLU A 24 -20.23 5.39 27.51
N GLU A 25 -20.48 6.24 26.53
CA GLU A 25 -21.81 6.79 26.27
C GLU A 25 -22.86 5.70 25.97
N PHE A 26 -22.51 4.68 25.19
CA PHE A 26 -23.39 3.58 24.89
C PHE A 26 -23.81 2.82 26.16
N PHE A 27 -22.86 2.44 27.01
CA PHE A 27 -23.15 1.71 28.26
C PHE A 27 -23.96 2.56 29.25
N GLU A 28 -23.68 3.86 29.39
CA GLU A 28 -24.50 4.76 30.21
C GLU A 28 -25.96 4.84 29.74
N LYS A 29 -26.17 4.91 28.41
CA LYS A 29 -27.53 4.91 27.82
C LYS A 29 -28.26 3.57 28.06
N GLN A 30 -27.53 2.45 28.02
CA GLN A 30 -28.10 1.14 28.35
C GLN A 30 -28.55 1.06 29.83
N GLU A 31 -27.75 1.55 30.76
CA GLU A 31 -28.09 1.56 32.20
C GLU A 31 -29.29 2.45 32.50
N THR A 32 -29.46 3.56 31.77
CA THR A 32 -30.59 4.48 31.97
C THR A 32 -31.86 4.10 31.21
N GLY A 33 -31.82 2.99 30.42
CA GLY A 33 -32.97 2.50 29.65
C GLY A 33 -33.35 3.39 28.44
N THR A 34 -32.46 4.32 28.04
CA THR A 34 -32.60 5.17 26.87
C THR A 34 -31.89 4.61 25.63
N GLY A 35 -31.56 3.31 25.64
CA GLY A 35 -30.68 2.64 24.67
C GLY A 35 -31.16 2.68 23.23
N ALA A 36 -30.73 3.70 22.48
CA ALA A 36 -30.70 3.71 21.02
C ALA A 36 -29.28 3.47 20.57
N GLY A 37 -29.11 2.84 19.42
CA GLY A 37 -27.78 2.69 18.78
C GLY A 37 -27.08 4.03 18.57
N ILE A 38 -25.76 4.02 18.56
CA ILE A 38 -24.96 5.22 18.34
C ILE A 38 -24.35 5.16 16.94
N GLU A 39 -24.56 6.19 16.16
CA GLU A 39 -23.93 6.36 14.84
C GLU A 39 -23.10 7.65 14.83
N GLU A 40 -21.78 7.50 14.78
CA GLU A 40 -20.81 8.59 14.70
C GLU A 40 -20.09 8.55 13.35
N LEU A 41 -20.68 9.22 12.36
CA LEU A 41 -20.13 9.34 11.01
C LEU A 41 -19.53 10.73 10.79
N ALA A 42 -18.30 10.77 10.27
CA ALA A 42 -17.72 12.01 9.78
C ALA A 42 -18.02 12.17 8.28
N ASP A 43 -18.25 13.39 7.83
CA ASP A 43 -18.24 13.70 6.40
C ASP A 43 -16.80 13.55 5.85
N ILE A 44 -16.46 12.32 5.50
CA ILE A 44 -15.11 11.95 5.10
C ILE A 44 -14.66 12.65 3.79
N GLN A 45 -15.60 13.12 2.97
CA GLN A 45 -15.29 13.83 1.72
C GLN A 45 -14.77 15.25 1.96
N HIS A 46 -15.18 15.89 3.05
CA HIS A 46 -14.79 17.24 3.43
C HIS A 46 -13.82 17.29 4.61
N THR A 47 -13.54 16.13 5.24
CA THR A 47 -12.59 16.04 6.34
C THR A 47 -11.16 16.32 5.82
N GLN A 48 -10.48 17.32 6.41
CA GLN A 48 -9.10 17.70 6.06
C GLN A 48 -8.08 17.24 7.10
N GLU A 49 -8.51 16.92 8.31
CA GLU A 49 -7.62 16.51 9.38
C GLU A 49 -7.21 15.05 9.26
N TYR A 50 -5.93 14.77 9.49
CA TYR A 50 -5.43 13.42 9.66
C TYR A 50 -5.84 12.89 11.06
N GLU A 51 -6.44 11.71 11.12
CA GLU A 51 -6.79 11.06 12.40
C GLU A 51 -5.52 10.52 13.08
N ARG A 52 -5.13 11.15 14.18
CA ARG A 52 -3.94 10.75 14.95
C ARG A 52 -4.25 9.55 15.83
N MET A 53 -3.51 8.49 15.61
CA MET A 53 -3.48 7.29 16.45
C MET A 53 -2.02 6.86 16.59
N TYR A 54 -1.54 6.70 17.82
CA TYR A 54 -0.16 6.34 18.10
C TYR A 54 -0.06 4.86 18.46
N LEU A 55 0.90 4.18 17.87
CA LEU A 55 1.30 2.83 18.26
C LEU A 55 2.63 2.95 19.01
N THR A 56 2.62 2.70 20.32
CA THR A 56 3.83 2.76 21.15
C THR A 56 4.53 1.42 21.29
N ASN A 57 3.79 0.31 21.15
CA ASN A 57 4.33 -1.04 21.26
C ASN A 57 3.47 -2.03 20.47
N PRO A 58 3.67 -2.19 19.15
CA PRO A 58 2.99 -3.19 18.35
C PRO A 58 3.55 -4.59 18.67
N GLN A 59 3.03 -5.24 19.73
CA GLN A 59 3.54 -6.49 20.29
C GLN A 59 3.61 -7.68 19.33
N GLU A 60 2.94 -7.61 18.18
CA GLU A 60 2.80 -8.71 17.23
C GLU A 60 3.75 -8.62 16.02
N HIS A 61 4.56 -7.59 15.89
CA HIS A 61 5.39 -7.37 14.71
C HIS A 61 6.83 -7.00 15.07
N THR A 62 7.77 -7.57 14.34
CA THR A 62 9.20 -7.26 14.46
C THR A 62 9.57 -5.92 13.80
N ARG A 63 8.77 -5.51 12.80
CA ARG A 63 8.86 -4.21 12.14
C ARG A 63 7.69 -3.32 12.52
N ALA A 64 7.90 -2.01 12.61
CA ALA A 64 6.86 -1.05 12.93
C ALA A 64 6.26 -0.43 11.67
N TYR A 65 4.94 -0.56 11.51
CA TYR A 65 4.20 0.04 10.40
C TYR A 65 3.67 1.42 10.81
N ILE A 66 4.11 2.45 10.12
CA ILE A 66 3.71 3.83 10.40
C ILE A 66 2.91 4.37 9.22
N LYS A 67 1.62 4.56 9.44
CA LYS A 67 0.75 5.20 8.46
C LYS A 67 1.00 6.71 8.49
N VAL A 68 1.53 7.25 7.39
CA VAL A 68 1.87 8.67 7.24
C VAL A 68 0.86 9.43 6.36
N GLN A 69 -0.02 8.72 5.67
CA GLN A 69 -0.96 9.30 4.72
C GLN A 69 -2.27 8.49 4.70
N ASP A 70 -3.42 9.18 4.59
CA ASP A 70 -4.75 8.58 4.43
C ASP A 70 -5.52 9.25 3.28
N GLY A 71 -6.56 8.56 2.79
CA GLY A 71 -7.36 9.02 1.66
C GLY A 71 -6.62 8.96 0.32
N CYS A 72 -7.34 9.23 -0.78
CA CYS A 72 -6.78 9.16 -2.13
C CYS A 72 -7.55 10.04 -3.12
N ASN A 73 -6.82 10.75 -3.99
CA ASN A 73 -7.39 11.61 -5.03
C ASN A 73 -7.30 11.01 -6.45
N GLN A 74 -6.94 9.72 -6.59
CA GLN A 74 -6.73 9.11 -7.91
C GLN A 74 -8.04 8.75 -8.62
N PHE A 75 -9.07 8.32 -7.86
CA PHE A 75 -10.38 7.93 -8.43
C PHE A 75 -10.27 6.87 -9.52
N CYS A 76 -9.40 5.87 -9.32
CA CYS A 76 -9.34 4.71 -10.21
C CYS A 76 -10.73 4.09 -10.35
N SER A 77 -11.11 3.69 -11.57
CA SER A 77 -12.49 3.31 -11.89
C SER A 77 -13.02 2.08 -11.12
N TYR A 78 -12.13 1.25 -10.58
CA TYR A 78 -12.44 0.06 -9.78
C TYR A 78 -12.39 0.29 -8.27
N CYS A 79 -11.97 1.48 -7.81
CA CYS A 79 -11.58 1.70 -6.43
C CYS A 79 -12.63 2.50 -5.65
N ILE A 80 -13.08 1.94 -4.53
CA ILE A 80 -14.03 2.60 -3.61
C ILE A 80 -13.33 3.52 -2.58
N ILE A 81 -12.02 3.42 -2.46
CA ILE A 81 -11.24 4.11 -1.41
C ILE A 81 -11.46 5.63 -1.35
N PRO A 82 -11.48 6.38 -2.47
CA PRO A 82 -11.74 7.82 -2.41
C PRO A 82 -13.08 8.17 -1.74
N TYR A 83 -14.06 7.28 -1.85
CA TYR A 83 -15.39 7.45 -1.26
C TYR A 83 -15.45 6.99 0.19
N ALA A 84 -14.73 5.92 0.53
CA ALA A 84 -14.71 5.33 1.87
C ALA A 84 -13.71 5.99 2.82
N ARG A 85 -12.59 6.50 2.29
CA ARG A 85 -11.49 7.11 3.07
C ARG A 85 -11.36 8.61 2.85
N GLY A 86 -12.09 9.17 1.87
CA GLY A 86 -12.03 10.59 1.52
C GLY A 86 -10.77 11.01 0.79
N ARG A 87 -10.53 12.32 0.82
CA ARG A 87 -9.40 12.96 0.14
C ARG A 87 -8.07 12.70 0.84
N VAL A 88 -6.98 12.99 0.13
CA VAL A 88 -5.63 12.91 0.70
C VAL A 88 -5.53 13.74 1.96
N ARG A 89 -5.01 13.12 3.01
CA ARG A 89 -4.64 13.74 4.28
C ARG A 89 -3.28 13.19 4.69
N SER A 90 -2.32 14.08 4.76
CA SER A 90 -0.95 13.74 5.18
C SER A 90 -0.78 14.01 6.67
N ARG A 91 -0.06 13.12 7.32
CA ARG A 91 0.31 13.28 8.72
C ARG A 91 1.46 14.28 8.83
N ASP A 92 1.40 15.15 9.84
CA ASP A 92 2.46 16.11 10.12
C ASP A 92 3.81 15.40 10.33
N LYS A 93 4.86 15.95 9.74
CA LYS A 93 6.19 15.32 9.73
C LYS A 93 6.76 15.15 11.13
N GLU A 94 6.69 16.19 11.95
CA GLU A 94 7.19 16.16 13.34
C GLU A 94 6.44 15.11 14.17
N ASP A 95 5.15 14.91 13.85
CA ASP A 95 4.33 13.90 14.49
C ASP A 95 4.79 12.49 14.13
N VAL A 96 5.11 12.26 12.86
CA VAL A 96 5.69 10.99 12.38
C VAL A 96 7.05 10.75 13.06
N LEU A 97 7.92 11.75 13.09
CA LEU A 97 9.25 11.60 13.66
C LEU A 97 9.21 11.24 15.16
N ARG A 98 8.32 11.88 15.95
CA ARG A 98 8.12 11.52 17.37
C ARG A 98 7.71 10.06 17.57
N GLU A 99 6.84 9.54 16.73
CA GLU A 99 6.45 8.13 16.81
C GLU A 99 7.59 7.20 16.41
N VAL A 100 8.31 7.50 15.33
CA VAL A 100 9.49 6.73 14.91
C VAL A 100 10.55 6.70 16.00
N GLU A 101 10.86 7.84 16.64
CA GLU A 101 11.80 7.91 17.76
C GLU A 101 11.34 7.05 18.94
N THR A 102 10.05 7.09 19.28
CA THR A 102 9.49 6.28 20.37
C THR A 102 9.62 4.80 20.07
N LEU A 103 9.26 4.38 18.86
CA LEU A 103 9.37 2.99 18.43
C LEU A 103 10.84 2.53 18.38
N SER A 104 11.74 3.38 17.89
CA SER A 104 13.17 3.09 17.88
C SER A 104 13.73 2.90 19.30
N ARG A 105 13.36 3.75 20.27
CA ARG A 105 13.74 3.59 21.69
C ARG A 105 13.16 2.30 22.30
N ASN A 106 12.01 1.84 21.82
CA ASN A 106 11.38 0.57 22.21
C ASN A 106 11.99 -0.65 21.49
N GLY A 107 13.05 -0.47 20.68
CA GLY A 107 13.81 -1.55 20.06
C GLY A 107 13.42 -1.91 18.63
N TYR A 108 12.45 -1.22 18.02
CA TYR A 108 12.12 -1.44 16.62
C TYR A 108 13.21 -0.90 15.71
N GLN A 109 13.80 -1.78 14.89
CA GLN A 109 14.92 -1.47 14.01
C GLN A 109 14.49 -1.26 12.55
N GLU A 110 13.35 -1.81 12.12
CA GLU A 110 12.78 -1.60 10.79
C GLU A 110 11.47 -0.81 10.89
N ILE A 111 11.41 0.30 10.14
CA ILE A 111 10.24 1.17 10.01
C ILE A 111 9.67 1.00 8.60
N VAL A 112 8.38 0.71 8.51
CA VAL A 112 7.65 0.66 7.24
C VAL A 112 6.78 1.91 7.13
N LEU A 113 7.15 2.82 6.25
CA LEU A 113 6.30 3.98 5.92
C LEU A 113 5.19 3.53 4.99
N THR A 114 3.94 3.73 5.41
CA THR A 114 2.77 3.28 4.65
C THR A 114 1.68 4.35 4.56
N GLY A 115 0.79 4.18 3.59
CA GLY A 115 -0.36 5.06 3.35
C GLY A 115 -1.32 4.43 2.36
N ILE A 116 -2.48 5.04 2.19
CA ILE A 116 -3.44 4.63 1.15
C ILE A 116 -2.87 4.92 -0.25
N HIS A 117 -2.16 6.04 -0.40
CA HIS A 117 -1.43 6.42 -1.60
C HIS A 117 -0.18 7.18 -1.17
N LEU A 118 0.84 6.45 -0.74
CA LEU A 118 2.04 6.98 -0.11
C LEU A 118 2.71 8.09 -0.94
N SER A 119 2.72 7.93 -2.27
CA SER A 119 3.25 8.92 -3.22
C SER A 119 2.53 10.28 -3.18
N SER A 120 1.38 10.37 -2.53
CA SER A 120 0.65 11.64 -2.34
C SER A 120 0.94 12.30 -0.98
N TYR A 121 1.91 11.80 -0.20
CA TYR A 121 2.28 12.45 1.05
C TYR A 121 2.77 13.89 0.79
N GLY A 122 2.20 14.83 1.51
CA GLY A 122 2.57 16.24 1.47
C GLY A 122 1.82 17.11 0.45
N ILE A 123 1.08 16.51 -0.51
CA ILE A 123 0.37 17.30 -1.54
C ILE A 123 -0.74 18.21 -0.99
N ASP A 124 -1.24 17.94 0.20
CA ASP A 124 -2.27 18.69 0.90
C ASP A 124 -1.71 19.75 1.87
N PHE A 125 -0.39 19.81 2.05
CA PHE A 125 0.23 20.85 2.86
C PHE A 125 0.23 22.20 2.14
N LYS A 126 -0.47 23.20 2.72
CA LYS A 126 -0.65 24.52 2.10
C LYS A 126 0.60 25.41 2.21
N GLU A 127 1.32 25.33 3.31
CA GLU A 127 2.41 26.23 3.65
C GLU A 127 3.79 25.57 3.70
N LYS A 128 3.84 24.25 3.80
CA LYS A 128 5.08 23.47 3.91
C LYS A 128 5.42 22.82 2.57
N LYS A 129 6.65 22.96 2.11
CA LYS A 129 7.20 22.22 0.96
C LYS A 129 7.75 20.87 1.41
N GLU A 130 6.93 20.11 2.11
CA GLU A 130 7.29 18.77 2.57
C GLU A 130 6.65 17.74 1.66
N ASP A 131 7.43 16.74 1.30
CA ASP A 131 7.03 15.62 0.47
C ASP A 131 7.54 14.30 1.07
N LEU A 132 7.27 13.20 0.39
CA LEU A 132 7.70 11.89 0.86
C LEU A 132 9.23 11.78 0.96
N LEU A 133 9.98 12.38 0.04
CA LEU A 133 11.44 12.33 0.07
C LEU A 133 12.00 13.06 1.29
N SER A 134 11.48 14.24 1.61
CA SER A 134 11.87 15.01 2.80
C SER A 134 11.54 14.28 4.10
N LEU A 135 10.41 13.55 4.15
CA LEU A 135 10.08 12.69 5.28
C LEU A 135 11.06 11.53 5.43
N ILE A 136 11.36 10.83 4.33
CA ILE A 136 12.32 9.70 4.33
C ILE A 136 13.69 10.15 4.83
N LEU A 137 14.19 11.29 4.32
CA LEU A 137 15.47 11.87 4.77
C LEU A 137 15.47 12.12 6.27
N SER A 138 14.39 12.69 6.82
CA SER A 138 14.29 12.95 8.25
C SER A 138 14.21 11.67 9.10
N VAL A 139 13.47 10.66 8.66
CA VAL A 139 13.40 9.33 9.32
C VAL A 139 14.76 8.64 9.28
N HIS A 140 15.52 8.80 8.19
CA HIS A 140 16.86 8.24 8.05
C HIS A 140 17.85 8.76 9.11
N GLU A 141 17.69 10.00 9.56
CA GLU A 141 18.58 10.58 10.58
C GLU A 141 18.30 10.05 12.01
N ILE A 142 17.18 9.38 12.25
CA ILE A 142 16.82 8.89 13.59
C ILE A 142 17.75 7.73 13.99
N ASP A 143 18.42 7.92 15.15
CA ASP A 143 19.26 6.89 15.75
C ASP A 143 18.43 5.64 16.13
N GLY A 144 19.05 4.45 15.99
CA GLY A 144 18.39 3.18 16.29
C GLY A 144 17.58 2.59 15.14
N VAL A 145 17.02 3.40 14.24
CA VAL A 145 16.45 2.92 12.98
C VAL A 145 17.58 2.36 12.11
N LYS A 146 17.45 1.10 11.69
CA LYS A 146 18.44 0.40 10.85
C LYS A 146 17.92 0.19 9.43
N ARG A 147 16.62 0.10 9.25
CA ARG A 147 15.99 -0.20 7.97
C ARG A 147 14.74 0.66 7.80
N ILE A 148 14.56 1.18 6.60
CA ILE A 148 13.37 1.93 6.18
C ILE A 148 12.81 1.24 4.95
N ARG A 149 11.57 0.77 5.05
CA ARG A 149 10.84 0.16 3.96
C ARG A 149 9.71 1.08 3.53
N LEU A 150 9.49 1.17 2.23
CA LEU A 150 8.41 1.96 1.67
C LEU A 150 7.24 1.03 1.30
N GLY A 151 6.03 1.45 1.64
CA GLY A 151 4.80 0.86 1.13
C GLY A 151 4.62 1.12 -0.37
N SER A 152 3.42 0.84 -0.87
CA SER A 152 3.12 0.94 -2.31
C SER A 152 3.33 2.36 -2.84
N LEU A 153 4.08 2.45 -3.93
CA LEU A 153 4.38 3.68 -4.65
C LEU A 153 3.65 3.72 -6.00
N GLU A 154 3.34 4.92 -6.45
CA GLU A 154 2.94 5.17 -7.83
C GLU A 154 4.19 5.47 -8.67
N PRO A 155 4.30 4.97 -9.92
CA PRO A 155 5.55 5.04 -10.69
C PRO A 155 6.07 6.47 -10.91
N ARG A 156 5.21 7.47 -11.05
CA ARG A 156 5.60 8.86 -11.30
C ARG A 156 6.35 9.56 -10.16
N ILE A 157 6.36 8.99 -8.95
CA ILE A 157 7.21 9.51 -7.87
C ILE A 157 8.69 9.17 -8.10
N VAL A 158 8.96 8.13 -8.89
CA VAL A 158 10.32 7.68 -9.17
C VAL A 158 10.96 8.59 -10.21
N THR A 159 11.37 9.77 -9.75
CA THR A 159 12.18 10.72 -10.53
C THR A 159 13.67 10.38 -10.38
N GLU A 160 14.51 10.96 -11.22
CA GLU A 160 15.97 10.87 -11.13
C GLU A 160 16.45 11.26 -9.71
N GLU A 161 15.99 12.42 -9.22
CA GLU A 161 16.31 12.91 -7.88
C GLU A 161 15.90 11.94 -6.78
N PHE A 162 14.68 11.38 -6.87
CA PHE A 162 14.17 10.43 -5.88
C PHE A 162 15.03 9.17 -5.84
N ALA A 163 15.27 8.53 -6.99
CA ALA A 163 16.02 7.29 -7.08
C ALA A 163 17.49 7.48 -6.67
N GLU A 164 18.14 8.56 -7.14
CA GLU A 164 19.51 8.88 -6.78
C GLU A 164 19.66 9.17 -5.29
N THR A 165 18.76 9.96 -4.72
CA THR A 165 18.80 10.30 -3.29
C THR A 165 18.63 9.06 -2.43
N LEU A 166 17.61 8.24 -2.70
CA LEU A 166 17.38 7.02 -1.95
C LEU A 166 18.55 6.04 -2.03
N SER A 167 19.24 5.96 -3.17
CA SER A 167 20.38 5.05 -3.33
C SER A 167 21.58 5.41 -2.45
N LYS A 168 21.67 6.65 -1.98
CA LYS A 168 22.71 7.15 -1.05
C LYS A 168 22.37 6.90 0.41
N LEU A 169 21.14 6.43 0.72
CA LEU A 169 20.66 6.22 2.08
C LEU A 169 20.80 4.75 2.49
N PRO A 170 21.81 4.38 3.30
CA PRO A 170 22.11 2.98 3.62
C PRO A 170 21.01 2.25 4.40
N LYS A 171 20.08 2.98 5.04
CA LYS A 171 18.95 2.38 5.76
C LYS A 171 17.77 2.02 4.84
N ILE A 172 17.75 2.49 3.59
CA ILE A 172 16.66 2.17 2.65
C ILE A 172 16.74 0.70 2.24
N CYS A 173 15.65 -0.02 2.44
CA CYS A 173 15.51 -1.38 1.91
C CYS A 173 15.42 -1.33 0.37
N PRO A 174 16.29 -2.06 -0.37
CA PRO A 174 16.27 -2.05 -1.84
C PRO A 174 15.12 -2.91 -2.38
N HIS A 175 13.90 -2.56 -2.00
CA HIS A 175 12.65 -3.17 -2.40
C HIS A 175 11.62 -2.07 -2.68
N PHE A 176 11.03 -2.08 -3.88
CA PHE A 176 10.09 -1.07 -4.32
C PHE A 176 8.83 -1.75 -4.87
N HIS A 177 7.72 -1.54 -4.18
CA HIS A 177 6.42 -1.95 -4.69
C HIS A 177 5.83 -0.83 -5.54
N LEU A 178 5.81 -1.01 -6.87
CA LEU A 178 5.24 -0.07 -7.83
C LEU A 178 3.92 -0.63 -8.36
N SER A 179 2.79 -0.02 -7.97
CA SER A 179 1.45 -0.50 -8.37
C SER A 179 1.18 -0.24 -9.85
N MET A 180 1.28 -1.28 -10.70
CA MET A 180 1.09 -1.18 -12.15
C MET A 180 -0.36 -1.35 -12.58
N GLN A 181 -1.03 -2.37 -12.06
CA GLN A 181 -2.40 -2.80 -12.34
C GLN A 181 -2.61 -3.47 -13.71
N SER A 182 -2.03 -2.96 -14.80
CA SER A 182 -2.07 -3.57 -16.14
C SER A 182 -0.85 -3.13 -16.97
N GLY A 183 -0.35 -3.99 -17.82
CA GLY A 183 0.71 -3.68 -18.79
C GLY A 183 0.17 -3.23 -20.16
N CYS A 184 -1.11 -2.89 -20.26
CA CYS A 184 -1.73 -2.40 -21.49
C CYS A 184 -2.32 -1.00 -21.29
N ASP A 185 -1.89 -0.01 -22.09
CA ASP A 185 -2.32 1.39 -21.97
C ASP A 185 -3.83 1.58 -22.15
N ALA A 186 -4.47 0.79 -23.04
CA ALA A 186 -5.91 0.84 -23.23
C ALA A 186 -6.65 0.44 -21.94
N THR A 187 -6.16 -0.60 -21.25
CA THR A 187 -6.71 -1.06 -19.98
C THR A 187 -6.42 -0.03 -18.86
N LEU A 188 -5.19 0.49 -18.76
CA LEU A 188 -4.83 1.54 -17.81
C LEU A 188 -5.72 2.79 -17.96
N LYS A 189 -6.02 3.20 -19.19
CA LYS A 189 -6.94 4.31 -19.47
C LYS A 189 -8.36 4.02 -18.97
N ARG A 190 -8.90 2.80 -19.20
CA ARG A 190 -10.21 2.40 -18.66
C ARG A 190 -10.19 2.33 -17.13
N MET A 191 -9.08 1.93 -16.52
CA MET A 191 -8.86 1.94 -15.08
C MET A 191 -8.73 3.35 -14.50
N ASN A 192 -8.69 4.41 -15.34
CA ASN A 192 -8.44 5.79 -14.95
C ASN A 192 -7.07 5.98 -14.26
N ARG A 193 -6.04 5.24 -14.73
CA ARG A 193 -4.67 5.45 -14.26
C ARG A 193 -4.08 6.69 -14.94
N ARG A 194 -3.19 7.37 -14.20
CA ARG A 194 -2.62 8.66 -14.62
C ARG A 194 -1.20 8.52 -15.18
N TYR A 195 -0.78 7.31 -15.45
CA TYR A 195 0.47 6.95 -16.11
C TYR A 195 0.19 5.90 -17.19
N ASP A 196 1.09 5.80 -18.14
CA ASP A 196 1.14 4.76 -19.15
C ASP A 196 2.27 3.75 -18.89
N THR A 197 2.39 2.77 -19.78
CA THR A 197 3.42 1.72 -19.68
C THR A 197 4.83 2.29 -19.88
N ALA A 198 5.01 3.32 -20.68
CA ALA A 198 6.32 3.95 -20.91
C ALA A 198 6.80 4.72 -19.68
N GLU A 199 5.92 5.47 -19.01
CA GLU A 199 6.23 6.15 -17.74
C GLU A 199 6.54 5.14 -16.62
N TYR A 200 5.81 4.02 -16.59
CA TYR A 200 6.08 2.95 -15.62
C TYR A 200 7.46 2.32 -15.83
N GLU A 201 7.80 1.98 -17.08
CA GLU A 201 9.09 1.43 -17.46
C GLU A 201 10.24 2.38 -17.10
N ALA A 202 10.10 3.66 -17.43
CA ALA A 202 11.09 4.68 -17.08
C ALA A 202 11.37 4.73 -15.56
N GLY A 203 10.33 4.61 -14.72
CA GLY A 203 10.48 4.51 -13.27
C GLY A 203 11.27 3.27 -12.85
N CYS A 204 10.98 2.11 -13.45
CA CYS A 204 11.74 0.88 -13.20
C CYS A 204 13.21 1.00 -13.62
N ASP A 205 13.47 1.62 -14.77
CA ASP A 205 14.83 1.81 -15.28
C ASP A 205 15.65 2.78 -14.42
N LEU A 206 15.02 3.83 -13.88
CA LEU A 206 15.67 4.70 -12.90
C LEU A 206 16.06 3.94 -11.63
N LEU A 207 15.18 3.11 -11.09
CA LEU A 207 15.55 2.26 -9.94
C LEU A 207 16.69 1.31 -10.28
N ARG A 208 16.70 0.68 -11.46
CA ARG A 208 17.77 -0.20 -11.92
C ARG A 208 19.10 0.50 -12.13
N LYS A 209 19.06 1.77 -12.53
CA LYS A 209 20.26 2.61 -12.69
C LYS A 209 20.95 2.85 -11.36
N TYR A 210 20.20 3.08 -10.29
CA TYR A 210 20.74 3.50 -9.00
C TYR A 210 20.87 2.36 -7.96
N PHE A 211 20.10 1.30 -8.09
CA PHE A 211 20.12 0.18 -7.15
C PHE A 211 20.55 -1.11 -7.82
N THR A 212 21.62 -1.71 -7.31
CA THR A 212 22.10 -3.00 -7.83
C THR A 212 21.22 -4.14 -7.34
N HIS A 213 20.57 -4.83 -8.27
CA HIS A 213 19.77 -6.03 -8.02
C HIS A 213 18.76 -5.88 -6.87
N HIS A 214 17.95 -4.86 -6.98
CA HIS A 214 16.85 -4.56 -6.06
C HIS A 214 15.58 -5.31 -6.46
N ALA A 215 14.66 -5.48 -5.50
CA ALA A 215 13.37 -6.09 -5.75
C ALA A 215 12.37 -5.04 -6.25
N ILE A 216 11.77 -5.27 -7.41
CA ILE A 216 10.56 -4.56 -7.86
C ILE A 216 9.39 -5.54 -7.76
N THR A 217 8.35 -5.15 -7.02
CA THR A 217 7.09 -5.91 -6.91
C THR A 217 5.94 -5.06 -7.41
N THR A 218 4.84 -5.71 -7.78
CA THR A 218 3.67 -5.00 -8.32
C THR A 218 2.35 -5.73 -8.08
N ASP A 219 1.25 -4.99 -8.25
CA ASP A 219 -0.11 -5.54 -8.34
C ASP A 219 -0.54 -5.59 -9.81
N VAL A 220 -1.24 -6.67 -10.21
CA VAL A 220 -1.83 -6.84 -11.53
C VAL A 220 -3.27 -7.30 -11.39
N ILE A 221 -4.19 -6.61 -12.08
CA ILE A 221 -5.61 -7.00 -12.16
C ILE A 221 -5.87 -7.61 -13.51
N VAL A 222 -6.31 -8.86 -13.55
CA VAL A 222 -6.73 -9.56 -14.77
C VAL A 222 -8.26 -9.57 -14.92
N GLY A 223 -8.74 -9.52 -16.14
CA GLY A 223 -10.16 -9.54 -16.45
C GLY A 223 -10.90 -8.28 -16.07
N PHE A 224 -10.24 -7.14 -16.19
CA PHE A 224 -10.88 -5.84 -16.05
C PHE A 224 -11.96 -5.68 -17.15
N PRO A 225 -13.09 -4.97 -16.91
CA PRO A 225 -14.13 -4.78 -17.93
C PRO A 225 -13.57 -4.29 -19.27
N GLY A 226 -13.93 -4.97 -20.35
CA GLY A 226 -13.46 -4.69 -21.69
C GLY A 226 -12.02 -5.14 -22.00
N GLU A 227 -11.34 -5.85 -21.09
CA GLU A 227 -10.02 -6.43 -21.39
C GLU A 227 -10.15 -7.55 -22.42
N THR A 228 -9.61 -7.32 -23.63
CA THR A 228 -9.60 -8.31 -24.70
C THR A 228 -8.47 -9.34 -24.54
N GLU A 229 -8.44 -10.35 -25.39
CA GLU A 229 -7.36 -11.35 -25.41
C GLU A 229 -6.03 -10.71 -25.85
N GLU A 230 -6.10 -9.78 -26.81
CA GLU A 230 -4.95 -9.03 -27.30
C GLU A 230 -4.36 -8.13 -26.21
N GLU A 231 -5.21 -7.42 -25.45
CA GLU A 231 -4.79 -6.57 -24.35
C GLU A 231 -4.15 -7.38 -23.21
N PHE A 232 -4.69 -8.57 -22.92
CA PHE A 232 -4.08 -9.48 -21.96
C PHE A 232 -2.70 -9.96 -22.42
N LYS A 233 -2.53 -10.32 -23.70
CA LYS A 233 -1.23 -10.71 -24.27
C LYS A 233 -0.21 -9.56 -24.20
N ILE A 234 -0.65 -8.34 -24.50
CA ILE A 234 0.20 -7.14 -24.35
C ILE A 234 0.67 -7.03 -22.89
N THR A 235 -0.25 -7.20 -21.94
CA THR A 235 0.09 -7.18 -20.50
C THR A 235 1.10 -8.29 -20.16
N GLU A 236 0.89 -9.51 -20.60
CA GLU A 236 1.79 -10.64 -20.36
C GLU A 236 3.21 -10.37 -20.90
N GLU A 237 3.33 -9.88 -22.13
CA GLU A 237 4.63 -9.55 -22.73
C GLU A 237 5.31 -8.37 -22.02
N TYR A 238 4.54 -7.37 -21.60
CA TYR A 238 5.06 -6.25 -20.84
C TYR A 238 5.60 -6.70 -19.46
N LEU A 239 4.90 -7.62 -18.77
CA LEU A 239 5.36 -8.18 -17.50
C LEU A 239 6.68 -8.96 -17.66
N LYS A 240 6.82 -9.73 -18.74
CA LYS A 240 8.08 -10.42 -19.07
C LYS A 240 9.22 -9.42 -19.32
N LYS A 241 8.94 -8.32 -20.00
CA LYS A 241 9.91 -7.25 -20.30
C LYS A 241 10.39 -6.56 -19.03
N ILE A 242 9.46 -6.16 -18.14
CA ILE A 242 9.81 -5.50 -16.88
C ILE A 242 10.53 -6.45 -15.93
N HIS A 243 10.20 -7.72 -15.88
CA HIS A 243 10.85 -8.73 -15.07
C HIS A 243 10.83 -8.43 -13.57
N PHE A 244 9.69 -8.65 -12.97
CA PHE A 244 9.45 -8.39 -11.54
C PHE A 244 10.06 -9.49 -10.64
N TYR A 245 10.37 -9.13 -9.39
CA TYR A 245 10.65 -10.11 -8.34
C TYR A 245 9.37 -10.87 -7.94
N GLU A 246 8.31 -10.13 -7.63
CA GLU A 246 7.01 -10.69 -7.26
C GLU A 246 5.86 -9.88 -7.86
N MET A 247 4.75 -10.56 -8.16
CA MET A 247 3.53 -9.94 -8.63
C MET A 247 2.33 -10.47 -7.85
N HIS A 248 1.55 -9.55 -7.26
CA HIS A 248 0.26 -9.90 -6.69
C HIS A 248 -0.80 -9.85 -7.77
N ILE A 249 -1.33 -11.02 -8.17
CA ILE A 249 -2.26 -11.14 -9.28
C ILE A 249 -3.68 -11.28 -8.76
N PHE A 250 -4.52 -10.31 -9.09
CA PHE A 250 -5.90 -10.24 -8.68
C PHE A 250 -6.84 -10.42 -9.86
N LYS A 251 -7.86 -11.25 -9.71
CA LYS A 251 -9.00 -11.25 -10.62
C LYS A 251 -9.85 -10.02 -10.31
N TYR A 252 -10.25 -9.27 -11.33
CA TYR A 252 -11.15 -8.14 -11.13
C TYR A 252 -12.42 -8.61 -10.39
N SER A 253 -12.71 -7.96 -9.29
CA SER A 253 -13.91 -8.16 -8.47
C SER A 253 -14.79 -6.91 -8.52
N VAL A 254 -16.05 -7.09 -8.83
CA VAL A 254 -17.04 -6.02 -8.89
C VAL A 254 -17.20 -5.42 -7.47
N ARG A 255 -17.10 -4.09 -7.38
CA ARG A 255 -17.38 -3.37 -6.16
C ARG A 255 -18.49 -2.35 -6.42
N GLU A 256 -19.58 -2.52 -5.73
CA GLU A 256 -20.72 -1.59 -5.80
C GLU A 256 -20.26 -0.14 -5.53
N GLY A 257 -20.87 0.82 -6.22
CA GLY A 257 -20.52 2.24 -6.12
C GLY A 257 -19.30 2.68 -6.93
N THR A 258 -18.60 1.75 -7.61
CA THR A 258 -17.46 2.10 -8.49
C THR A 258 -17.90 2.22 -9.95
N LYS A 259 -17.17 3.02 -10.74
CA LYS A 259 -17.44 3.14 -12.18
C LYS A 259 -17.28 1.81 -12.92
N ALA A 260 -16.29 1.00 -12.56
CA ALA A 260 -16.02 -0.28 -13.20
C ALA A 260 -17.14 -1.31 -12.96
N ALA A 261 -17.90 -1.19 -11.88
CA ALA A 261 -19.02 -2.08 -11.59
C ALA A 261 -20.13 -2.04 -12.65
N VAL A 262 -20.31 -0.88 -13.30
CA VAL A 262 -21.36 -0.66 -14.31
C VAL A 262 -20.81 -0.56 -15.73
N MET A 263 -19.53 -0.80 -15.93
CA MET A 263 -18.94 -0.86 -17.28
C MET A 263 -19.48 -2.07 -18.06
N PRO A 264 -19.71 -1.92 -19.36
CA PRO A 264 -20.04 -3.07 -20.23
C PRO A 264 -18.85 -4.03 -20.34
N ASP A 265 -19.09 -5.15 -21.01
CA ASP A 265 -18.06 -6.14 -21.37
C ASP A 265 -17.32 -6.72 -20.15
N GLN A 266 -18.10 -7.06 -19.12
CA GLN A 266 -17.57 -7.76 -17.94
C GLN A 266 -16.98 -9.11 -18.35
N VAL A 267 -15.72 -9.34 -18.00
CA VAL A 267 -15.01 -10.57 -18.36
C VAL A 267 -15.53 -11.75 -17.53
N PRO A 268 -15.87 -12.90 -18.14
CA PRO A 268 -16.33 -14.10 -17.42
C PRO A 268 -15.30 -14.62 -16.41
N GLU A 269 -15.77 -15.16 -15.29
CA GLU A 269 -14.92 -15.64 -14.19
C GLU A 269 -13.94 -16.74 -14.63
N GLN A 270 -14.38 -17.64 -15.52
CA GLN A 270 -13.51 -18.66 -16.09
C GLN A 270 -12.31 -18.02 -16.81
N LYS A 271 -12.55 -16.99 -17.63
CA LYS A 271 -11.48 -16.28 -18.37
C LYS A 271 -10.51 -15.55 -17.42
N LYS A 272 -11.03 -14.93 -16.35
CA LYS A 272 -10.18 -14.33 -15.30
C LYS A 272 -9.29 -15.38 -14.64
N THR A 273 -9.83 -16.57 -14.36
CA THR A 273 -9.07 -17.67 -13.76
C THR A 273 -7.98 -18.18 -14.70
N GLU A 274 -8.29 -18.35 -16.00
CA GLU A 274 -7.29 -18.74 -17.01
C GLU A 274 -6.13 -17.72 -17.05
N ARG A 275 -6.44 -16.42 -17.15
CA ARG A 275 -5.45 -15.34 -17.18
C ARG A 275 -4.63 -15.27 -15.89
N SER A 276 -5.28 -15.40 -14.74
CA SER A 276 -4.60 -15.42 -13.44
C SER A 276 -3.59 -16.57 -13.35
N ASN A 277 -3.95 -17.77 -13.78
CA ASN A 277 -3.06 -18.94 -13.74
C ASN A 277 -1.83 -18.76 -14.66
N ILE A 278 -2.01 -18.14 -15.83
CA ILE A 278 -0.88 -17.82 -16.74
C ILE A 278 0.10 -16.89 -16.03
N LEU A 279 -0.39 -15.79 -15.43
CA LEU A 279 0.47 -14.82 -14.77
C LEU A 279 1.10 -15.34 -13.47
N LEU A 280 0.40 -16.18 -12.69
CA LEU A 280 0.97 -16.85 -11.51
C LEU A 280 2.13 -17.77 -11.89
N SER A 281 2.02 -18.47 -13.04
CA SER A 281 3.12 -19.31 -13.56
C SER A 281 4.33 -18.45 -13.98
N LEU A 282 4.08 -17.29 -14.60
CA LEU A 282 5.11 -16.34 -14.98
C LEU A 282 5.78 -15.74 -13.75
N GLU A 283 5.00 -15.31 -12.76
CA GLU A 283 5.47 -14.77 -11.48
C GLU A 283 6.44 -15.73 -10.80
N LYS A 284 6.02 -16.99 -10.62
CA LYS A 284 6.83 -18.02 -9.98
C LYS A 284 8.20 -18.16 -10.65
N LYS A 285 8.25 -18.17 -11.98
CA LYS A 285 9.49 -18.26 -12.74
C LYS A 285 10.40 -17.06 -12.48
N MET A 286 9.88 -15.85 -12.62
CA MET A 286 10.66 -14.62 -12.40
C MET A 286 11.15 -14.49 -10.95
N SER A 287 10.32 -14.89 -9.98
CA SER A 287 10.66 -14.89 -8.57
C SER A 287 11.79 -15.89 -8.26
N GLU A 288 11.77 -17.10 -8.86
CA GLU A 288 12.85 -18.07 -8.74
C GLU A 288 14.17 -17.55 -9.35
N GLU A 289 14.10 -16.91 -10.52
CA GLU A 289 15.27 -16.30 -11.18
C GLU A 289 15.90 -15.20 -10.31
N PHE A 290 15.08 -14.34 -9.73
CA PHE A 290 15.54 -13.28 -8.82
C PHE A 290 16.22 -13.87 -7.57
N ARG A 291 15.62 -14.85 -6.91
CA ARG A 291 16.18 -15.50 -5.71
C ARG A 291 17.46 -16.24 -6.01
N ASN A 292 17.57 -16.90 -7.16
CA ASN A 292 18.77 -17.63 -7.56
C ASN A 292 20.01 -16.74 -7.66
N TYR A 293 19.85 -15.45 -7.95
CA TYR A 293 20.95 -14.49 -7.90
C TYR A 293 21.60 -14.41 -6.53
N TYR A 294 20.86 -14.63 -5.44
CA TYR A 294 21.36 -14.53 -4.07
C TYR A 294 21.93 -15.83 -3.52
N VAL A 295 21.80 -16.94 -4.22
CA VAL A 295 22.37 -18.22 -3.79
C VAL A 295 23.90 -18.09 -3.65
N GLY A 296 24.41 -18.45 -2.47
CA GLY A 296 25.84 -18.33 -2.15
C GLY A 296 26.34 -16.92 -1.78
N LYS A 297 25.42 -15.94 -1.63
CA LYS A 297 25.77 -14.58 -1.19
C LYS A 297 25.32 -14.35 0.25
N GLU A 298 26.16 -13.68 1.02
CA GLU A 298 25.78 -13.25 2.37
C GLU A 298 24.81 -12.08 2.32
N LYS A 299 23.77 -12.14 3.14
CA LYS A 299 22.75 -11.08 3.33
C LYS A 299 22.40 -10.95 4.79
N THR A 300 22.15 -9.72 5.21
CA THR A 300 21.61 -9.43 6.54
C THR A 300 20.08 -9.46 6.46
N ALA A 301 19.46 -10.29 7.29
CA ALA A 301 18.01 -10.37 7.43
C ALA A 301 17.55 -9.93 8.82
N LEU A 302 16.38 -9.33 8.88
CA LEU A 302 15.67 -9.11 10.15
C LEU A 302 14.87 -10.39 10.43
N LEU A 303 15.20 -11.10 11.51
CA LEU A 303 14.47 -12.29 11.91
C LEU A 303 13.10 -11.88 12.48
N GLU A 304 12.02 -12.51 12.01
CA GLU A 304 10.64 -12.14 12.36
C GLU A 304 9.97 -13.19 13.23
N GLU A 305 9.88 -14.42 12.76
CA GLU A 305 9.13 -15.47 13.43
C GLU A 305 9.92 -16.78 13.46
N GLU A 306 9.65 -17.59 14.48
CA GLU A 306 10.05 -18.98 14.51
C GLU A 306 9.02 -19.84 13.79
N LEU A 307 9.49 -20.66 12.86
CA LEU A 307 8.66 -21.62 12.13
C LEU A 307 9.18 -23.03 12.37
N VAL A 308 8.32 -23.94 12.82
CA VAL A 308 8.67 -25.35 12.96
C VAL A 308 8.21 -26.12 11.73
N VAL A 309 9.17 -26.65 10.97
CA VAL A 309 8.94 -27.50 9.80
C VAL A 309 9.61 -28.83 10.02
N ASP A 310 8.86 -29.94 9.93
CA ASP A 310 9.35 -31.31 10.14
C ASP A 310 10.15 -31.49 11.45
N GLY A 311 9.68 -30.84 12.55
CA GLY A 311 10.29 -30.90 13.87
C GLY A 311 11.61 -30.12 14.02
N LYS A 312 11.97 -29.31 13.05
CA LYS A 312 13.12 -28.39 13.11
C LYS A 312 12.65 -26.95 13.17
N THR A 313 13.29 -26.17 14.01
CA THR A 313 13.03 -24.73 14.15
C THR A 313 13.79 -23.97 13.08
N TYR A 314 13.10 -23.11 12.36
CA TYR A 314 13.61 -22.15 11.38
C TYR A 314 13.20 -20.74 11.81
N PHE A 315 13.91 -19.74 11.34
CA PHE A 315 13.53 -18.35 11.47
C PHE A 315 13.14 -17.81 10.08
N THR A 316 12.03 -17.10 9.99
CA THR A 316 11.67 -16.29 8.82
C THR A 316 12.25 -14.90 8.96
N GLY A 317 12.55 -14.24 7.80
CA GLY A 317 13.11 -12.88 7.82
C GLY A 317 13.24 -12.24 6.43
#